data_b856c0e02b360ab1dced808c8573ff33
#
_entry.id   b856c0e02b360ab1dced808c8573ff33
#
_cell.length_a   1.000
_cell.length_b   1.000
_cell.length_c   1.000
_cell.angle_alpha   90.00
_cell.angle_beta   90.00
_cell.angle_gamma   90.00
#
_symmetry.space_group_name_H-M   'P 1'
#
loop_
_entity.id
_entity.type
_entity.pdbx_description
1 polymer ?
#
loop_
_entity_poly.entity_id
_entity_poly.type
_entity_poly.pdbx_seq_one_letter_code
_entity_poly.pdbx_strand_id
1 'polypeptide(L)'
;MAELRRHLVVMVRAPRLGTVKRRLARDVGDLAALRFYRGHTAALLGELARDPRWTAWLAVTPDAAARDPRGLWRFDGPVLAQGEGDLGRRMGHILSALPLGPAVIVGSDVPGITRRRAWRAFQALGAHDWVFGPAEDGGYWLVGARRRPALRLPFSGVRWSTPDALADTLANLPDGKVAFVERLGDVDRGADFRRLYAAASSRTAR
;
A
#
# COMPACT_ATOMS: atom_id res chain seq x y z
N MET A 1 -9.76 -2.18 -29.23
CA MET A 1 -10.22 -1.71 -27.90
C MET A 1 -9.05 -1.00 -27.25
N ALA A 2 -9.20 0.26 -26.79
CA ALA A 2 -8.14 0.95 -26.08
C ALA A 2 -7.76 0.16 -24.80
N GLU A 3 -6.46 -0.03 -24.58
CA GLU A 3 -5.97 -0.67 -23.36
C GLU A 3 -6.30 0.25 -22.16
N LEU A 4 -7.01 -0.31 -21.17
CA LEU A 4 -7.35 0.46 -19.98
C LEU A 4 -6.09 0.78 -19.17
N ARG A 5 -5.97 2.03 -18.78
CA ARG A 5 -4.88 2.51 -17.93
C ARG A 5 -4.85 1.77 -16.60
N ARG A 6 -3.68 1.34 -16.17
CA ARG A 6 -3.45 0.75 -14.86
C ARG A 6 -3.26 1.85 -13.82
N HIS A 7 -3.73 1.62 -12.60
CA HIS A 7 -3.65 2.58 -11.50
C HIS A 7 -2.92 1.95 -10.32
N LEU A 8 -1.81 2.55 -9.91
CA LEU A 8 -1.08 2.16 -8.70
C LEU A 8 -1.30 3.22 -7.62
N VAL A 9 -1.83 2.81 -6.48
CA VAL A 9 -2.12 3.70 -5.35
C VAL A 9 -1.21 3.40 -4.19
N VAL A 10 -0.53 4.40 -3.67
CA VAL A 10 0.20 4.31 -2.41
C VAL A 10 -0.65 4.94 -1.30
N MET A 11 -1.08 4.13 -0.33
CA MET A 11 -1.81 4.61 0.84
C MET A 11 -0.83 5.15 1.87
N VAL A 12 -1.02 6.41 2.26
CA VAL A 12 -0.16 7.09 3.22
C VAL A 12 -0.96 7.79 4.31
N ARG A 13 -0.35 7.93 5.47
CA ARG A 13 -0.80 8.84 6.52
C ARG A 13 0.05 10.11 6.47
N ALA A 14 -0.55 11.29 6.60
CA ALA A 14 0.21 12.54 6.71
C ALA A 14 1.28 12.44 7.81
N PRO A 15 2.56 12.75 7.50
CA PRO A 15 3.70 12.49 8.39
C PRO A 15 3.81 13.54 9.49
N ARG A 16 2.97 13.43 10.50
CA ARG A 16 2.96 14.30 11.69
C ARG A 16 3.60 13.59 12.87
N LEU A 17 4.35 14.33 13.69
CA LEU A 17 4.99 13.81 14.89
C LEU A 17 3.96 13.15 15.82
N GLY A 18 4.29 11.98 16.37
CA GLY A 18 3.41 11.22 17.27
C GLY A 18 2.21 10.54 16.61
N THR A 19 1.97 10.71 15.30
CA THR A 19 0.80 10.13 14.62
C THR A 19 1.11 8.94 13.71
N VAL A 20 2.36 8.77 13.31
CA VAL A 20 2.82 7.68 12.42
C VAL A 20 3.72 6.70 13.16
N LYS A 21 3.67 5.42 12.77
CA LYS A 21 4.54 4.37 13.32
C LYS A 21 4.62 4.36 14.84
N ARG A 22 3.48 4.46 15.53
CA ARG A 22 3.41 4.59 17.00
C ARG A 22 4.02 3.42 17.76
N ARG A 23 4.01 2.19 17.20
CA ARG A 23 4.66 1.03 17.80
C ARG A 23 6.17 1.17 17.72
N LEU A 24 6.70 1.52 16.55
CA LEU A 24 8.13 1.82 16.36
C LEU A 24 8.57 2.99 17.24
N ALA A 25 7.76 4.05 17.35
CA ALA A 25 8.07 5.23 18.15
C ALA A 25 8.29 4.92 19.64
N ARG A 26 7.65 3.89 20.20
CA ARG A 26 7.89 3.44 21.59
C ARG A 26 9.33 2.90 21.78
N ASP A 27 9.92 2.35 20.73
CA ASP A 27 11.26 1.74 20.80
C ASP A 27 12.38 2.70 20.40
N VAL A 28 12.11 3.65 19.48
CA VAL A 28 13.15 4.53 18.90
C VAL A 28 12.87 6.03 19.07
N GLY A 29 11.74 6.40 19.64
CA GLY A 29 11.26 7.77 19.80
C GLY A 29 10.52 8.31 18.58
N ASP A 30 9.62 9.29 18.83
CA ASP A 30 8.72 9.84 17.80
C ASP A 30 9.47 10.46 16.61
N LEU A 31 10.57 11.17 16.87
CA LEU A 31 11.33 11.85 15.83
C LEU A 31 12.02 10.85 14.90
N ALA A 32 12.61 9.79 15.44
CA ALA A 32 13.26 8.76 14.63
C ALA A 32 12.23 7.98 13.81
N ALA A 33 11.08 7.62 14.41
CA ALA A 33 9.98 6.97 13.72
C ALA A 33 9.40 7.84 12.58
N LEU A 34 9.24 9.15 12.81
CA LEU A 34 8.79 10.10 11.79
C LEU A 34 9.80 10.23 10.65
N ARG A 35 11.09 10.37 10.96
CA ARG A 35 12.16 10.45 9.95
C ARG A 35 12.21 9.19 9.09
N PHE A 36 12.14 8.02 9.73
CA PHE A 36 12.06 6.74 9.03
C PHE A 36 10.87 6.71 8.09
N TYR A 37 9.67 6.99 8.59
CA TYR A 37 8.43 6.96 7.81
C TYR A 37 8.50 7.91 6.60
N ARG A 38 8.94 9.15 6.81
CA ARG A 38 9.10 10.13 5.71
C ARG A 38 10.10 9.68 4.66
N GLY A 39 11.27 9.24 5.08
CA GLY A 39 12.34 8.79 4.18
C GLY A 39 11.94 7.53 3.40
N HIS A 40 11.37 6.56 4.08
CA HIS A 40 10.90 5.31 3.47
C HIS A 40 9.79 5.57 2.44
N THR A 41 8.76 6.35 2.81
CA THR A 41 7.69 6.71 1.89
C THR A 41 8.20 7.53 0.70
N ALA A 42 9.15 8.45 0.90
CA ALA A 42 9.76 9.20 -0.20
C ALA A 42 10.50 8.29 -1.18
N ALA A 43 11.26 7.32 -0.68
CA ALA A 43 11.96 6.33 -1.50
C ALA A 43 10.97 5.45 -2.28
N LEU A 44 9.90 4.99 -1.63
CA LEU A 44 8.84 4.20 -2.26
C LEU A 44 8.15 4.98 -3.38
N LEU A 45 7.80 6.24 -3.15
CA LEU A 45 7.20 7.10 -4.18
C LEU A 45 8.18 7.32 -5.34
N GLY A 46 9.46 7.57 -5.07
CA GLY A 46 10.51 7.67 -6.10
C GLY A 46 10.65 6.39 -6.93
N GLU A 47 10.49 5.23 -6.31
CA GLU A 47 10.53 3.92 -6.99
C GLU A 47 9.28 3.70 -7.86
N LEU A 48 8.08 4.07 -7.40
CA LEU A 48 6.83 3.68 -8.05
C LEU A 48 6.24 4.75 -8.98
N ALA A 49 6.46 6.05 -8.71
CA ALA A 49 5.73 7.13 -9.36
C ALA A 49 6.13 7.36 -10.83
N ARG A 50 7.36 7.00 -11.20
CA ARG A 50 7.92 7.31 -12.52
C ARG A 50 7.78 6.19 -13.55
N ASP A 51 7.07 5.12 -13.23
CA ASP A 51 6.91 4.00 -14.14
C ASP A 51 5.78 4.27 -15.15
N PRO A 52 6.05 4.26 -16.46
CA PRO A 52 5.05 4.61 -17.47
C PRO A 52 3.94 3.56 -17.64
N ARG A 53 4.10 2.36 -17.06
CA ARG A 53 3.13 1.26 -17.18
C ARG A 53 1.84 1.50 -16.41
N TRP A 54 1.83 2.47 -15.49
CA TRP A 54 0.64 2.85 -14.71
C TRP A 54 0.60 4.35 -14.41
N THR A 55 -0.56 4.83 -13.99
CA THR A 55 -0.68 6.11 -13.31
C THR A 55 -0.52 5.86 -11.81
N ALA A 56 0.49 6.50 -11.20
CA ALA A 56 0.67 6.45 -9.75
C ALA A 56 -0.24 7.49 -9.07
N TRP A 57 -0.85 7.10 -7.96
CA TRP A 57 -1.74 7.90 -7.12
C TRP A 57 -1.26 7.90 -5.68
N LEU A 58 -1.48 9.00 -4.98
CA LEU A 58 -1.24 9.10 -3.55
C LEU A 58 -2.59 9.18 -2.82
N ALA A 59 -2.94 8.17 -2.03
CA ALA A 59 -4.14 8.19 -1.20
C ALA A 59 -3.77 8.57 0.25
N VAL A 60 -4.27 9.73 0.70
CA VAL A 60 -3.81 10.38 1.94
C VAL A 60 -4.88 10.35 3.03
N THR A 61 -4.45 10.09 4.26
CA THR A 61 -5.26 10.28 5.49
C THR A 61 -4.49 11.16 6.48
N PRO A 62 -5.13 12.05 7.26
CA PRO A 62 -6.55 12.43 7.18
C PRO A 62 -6.87 13.19 5.89
N ASP A 63 -8.15 13.20 5.50
CA ASP A 63 -8.62 13.76 4.23
C ASP A 63 -8.28 15.24 4.05
N ALA A 64 -8.22 16.00 5.16
CA ALA A 64 -7.78 17.38 5.14
C ALA A 64 -6.35 17.56 4.56
N ALA A 65 -5.47 16.56 4.76
CA ALA A 65 -4.10 16.60 4.23
C ALA A 65 -4.04 16.28 2.72
N ALA A 66 -5.06 15.63 2.16
CA ALA A 66 -5.15 15.39 0.73
C ALA A 66 -5.50 16.67 -0.06
N ARG A 67 -6.17 17.64 0.58
CA ARG A 67 -6.53 18.93 -0.01
C ARG A 67 -5.34 19.87 -0.18
N ASP A 68 -4.31 19.71 0.67
CA ASP A 68 -3.04 20.43 0.54
C ASP A 68 -1.85 19.47 0.70
N PRO A 69 -1.47 18.76 -0.36
CA PRO A 69 -0.40 17.76 -0.31
C PRO A 69 1.01 18.38 -0.34
N ARG A 70 1.16 19.69 -0.49
CA ARG A 70 2.47 20.37 -0.68
C ARG A 70 3.49 20.12 0.43
N GLY A 71 3.05 19.87 1.64
CA GLY A 71 3.91 19.58 2.80
C GLY A 71 4.20 18.09 3.02
N LEU A 72 3.66 17.18 2.20
CA LEU A 72 3.77 15.74 2.42
C LEU A 72 5.06 15.16 1.84
N TRP A 73 5.11 15.04 0.53
CA TRP A 73 6.24 14.53 -0.26
C TRP A 73 6.24 15.23 -1.63
N ARG A 74 7.39 15.21 -2.32
CA ARG A 74 7.42 15.57 -3.75
C ARG A 74 6.74 14.46 -4.55
N PHE A 75 5.57 14.75 -5.05
CA PHE A 75 4.75 13.82 -5.83
C PHE A 75 3.94 14.62 -6.86
N ASP A 76 4.19 14.34 -8.14
CA ASP A 76 3.59 15.08 -9.25
C ASP A 76 2.32 14.40 -9.80
N GLY A 77 1.93 13.27 -9.20
CA GLY A 77 0.73 12.52 -9.58
C GLY A 77 -0.53 13.00 -8.87
N PRO A 78 -1.68 12.47 -9.25
CA PRO A 78 -2.96 12.77 -8.60
C PRO A 78 -3.02 12.30 -7.15
N VAL A 79 -3.69 13.08 -6.32
CA VAL A 79 -3.87 12.81 -4.89
C VAL A 79 -5.35 12.58 -4.58
N LEU A 80 -5.63 11.57 -3.78
CA LEU A 80 -6.97 11.21 -3.29
C LEU A 80 -7.03 11.29 -1.77
N ALA A 81 -8.18 11.65 -1.23
CA ALA A 81 -8.50 11.36 0.16
C ALA A 81 -8.80 9.86 0.32
N GLN A 82 -8.41 9.27 1.47
CA GLN A 82 -8.76 7.86 1.73
C GLN A 82 -10.23 7.68 2.11
N GLY A 83 -10.90 8.73 2.55
CA GLY A 83 -12.22 8.67 3.14
C GLY A 83 -12.18 8.21 4.60
N GLU A 84 -13.36 8.04 5.17
CA GLU A 84 -13.57 7.67 6.57
C GLU A 84 -13.84 6.17 6.74
N GLY A 85 -13.83 5.73 7.99
CA GLY A 85 -14.11 4.34 8.36
C GLY A 85 -12.86 3.49 8.52
N ASP A 86 -13.06 2.18 8.53
CA ASP A 86 -12.00 1.17 8.63
C ASP A 86 -11.16 1.08 7.36
N LEU A 87 -10.14 0.24 7.39
CA LEU A 87 -9.24 0.04 6.24
C LEU A 87 -9.97 -0.46 5.00
N GLY A 88 -10.95 -1.34 5.17
CA GLY A 88 -11.74 -1.90 4.06
C GLY A 88 -12.60 -0.85 3.36
N ARG A 89 -13.28 -0.01 4.13
CA ARG A 89 -14.05 1.11 3.58
C ARG A 89 -13.17 2.09 2.81
N ARG A 90 -11.99 2.39 3.33
CA ARG A 90 -11.01 3.27 2.66
C ARG A 90 -10.49 2.67 1.36
N MET A 91 -10.10 1.40 1.35
CA MET A 91 -9.68 0.73 0.10
C MET A 91 -10.83 0.67 -0.91
N GLY A 92 -12.05 0.37 -0.46
CA GLY A 92 -13.24 0.38 -1.30
C GLY A 92 -13.53 1.76 -1.91
N HIS A 93 -13.45 2.82 -1.10
CA HIS A 93 -13.59 4.22 -1.57
C HIS A 93 -12.55 4.54 -2.64
N ILE A 94 -11.28 4.23 -2.41
CA ILE A 94 -10.19 4.45 -3.37
C ILE A 94 -10.48 3.69 -4.68
N LEU A 95 -10.78 2.39 -4.62
CA LEU A 95 -11.08 1.59 -5.81
C LEU A 95 -12.26 2.14 -6.61
N SER A 96 -13.25 2.70 -5.95
CA SER A 96 -14.44 3.30 -6.60
C SER A 96 -14.15 4.67 -7.21
N ALA A 97 -13.25 5.45 -6.61
CA ALA A 97 -12.91 6.81 -7.07
C ALA A 97 -11.95 6.83 -8.28
N LEU A 98 -11.19 5.76 -8.51
CA LEU A 98 -10.24 5.69 -9.62
C LEU A 98 -10.95 5.57 -10.98
N PRO A 99 -10.37 6.13 -12.07
CA PRO A 99 -10.82 5.85 -13.43
C PRO A 99 -10.85 4.37 -13.75
N LEU A 100 -11.60 3.93 -14.76
CA LEU A 100 -11.71 2.53 -15.16
C LEU A 100 -10.34 1.93 -15.51
N GLY A 101 -10.11 0.70 -15.08
CA GLY A 101 -8.89 -0.06 -15.34
C GLY A 101 -8.43 -0.87 -14.14
N PRO A 102 -7.47 -1.78 -14.31
CA PRO A 102 -6.88 -2.53 -13.21
C PRO A 102 -6.25 -1.59 -12.19
N ALA A 103 -6.48 -1.85 -10.90
CA ALA A 103 -5.92 -1.04 -9.82
C ALA A 103 -5.18 -1.91 -8.81
N VAL A 104 -4.06 -1.41 -8.32
CA VAL A 104 -3.25 -2.00 -7.25
C VAL A 104 -3.06 -0.96 -6.16
N ILE A 105 -3.39 -1.31 -4.94
CA ILE A 105 -3.17 -0.50 -3.73
C ILE A 105 -2.03 -1.13 -2.93
N VAL A 106 -1.08 -0.31 -2.48
CA VAL A 106 0.02 -0.74 -1.60
C VAL A 106 0.07 0.14 -0.34
N GLY A 107 0.48 -0.47 0.77
CA GLY A 107 0.85 0.27 1.99
C GLY A 107 2.16 1.02 1.80
N SER A 108 2.41 2.03 2.63
CA SER A 108 3.64 2.84 2.57
C SER A 108 4.69 2.45 3.59
N ASP A 109 4.48 1.38 4.35
CA ASP A 109 5.28 1.00 5.52
C ASP A 109 5.99 -0.35 5.41
N VAL A 110 5.92 -0.97 4.24
CA VAL A 110 6.53 -2.26 3.94
C VAL A 110 7.78 -2.08 3.08
N PRO A 111 8.98 -2.39 3.60
CA PRO A 111 10.21 -2.40 2.81
C PRO A 111 10.17 -3.47 1.71
N GLY A 112 10.88 -3.19 0.62
CA GLY A 112 10.99 -4.16 -0.48
C GLY A 112 9.88 -4.07 -1.52
N ILE A 113 8.91 -3.17 -1.41
CA ILE A 113 8.00 -2.87 -2.52
C ILE A 113 8.80 -2.23 -3.65
N THR A 114 8.76 -2.83 -4.84
CA THR A 114 9.51 -2.40 -6.03
C THR A 114 8.60 -2.35 -7.25
N ARG A 115 9.03 -1.62 -8.29
CA ARG A 115 8.35 -1.61 -9.60
C ARG A 115 8.13 -3.01 -10.14
N ARG A 116 9.10 -3.92 -9.95
CA ARG A 116 8.99 -5.32 -10.42
C ARG A 116 7.86 -6.06 -9.69
N ARG A 117 7.73 -5.90 -8.37
CA ARG A 117 6.66 -6.54 -7.58
C ARG A 117 5.29 -5.97 -7.91
N ALA A 118 5.19 -4.64 -8.04
CA ALA A 118 3.95 -4.00 -8.48
C ALA A 118 3.54 -4.46 -9.89
N TRP A 119 4.50 -4.60 -10.81
CA TRP A 119 4.23 -5.10 -12.15
C TRP A 119 3.73 -6.54 -12.17
N ARG A 120 4.30 -7.43 -11.35
CA ARG A 120 3.79 -8.81 -11.20
C ARG A 120 2.34 -8.85 -10.76
N ALA A 121 1.93 -7.96 -9.85
CA ALA A 121 0.53 -7.85 -9.46
C ALA A 121 -0.37 -7.47 -10.65
N PHE A 122 0.03 -6.49 -11.46
CA PHE A 122 -0.72 -6.15 -12.68
C PHE A 122 -0.75 -7.28 -13.71
N GLN A 123 0.34 -8.03 -13.87
CA GLN A 123 0.36 -9.21 -14.75
C GLN A 123 -0.62 -10.28 -14.26
N ALA A 124 -0.67 -10.54 -12.95
CA ALA A 124 -1.61 -11.49 -12.37
C ALA A 124 -3.08 -11.09 -12.60
N LEU A 125 -3.40 -9.80 -12.57
CA LEU A 125 -4.74 -9.28 -12.89
C LEU A 125 -5.15 -9.49 -14.37
N GLY A 126 -4.25 -9.90 -15.23
CA GLY A 126 -4.60 -10.32 -16.61
C GLY A 126 -5.51 -11.56 -16.64
N ALA A 127 -5.32 -12.49 -15.70
CA ALA A 127 -6.06 -13.76 -15.63
C ALA A 127 -6.89 -13.91 -14.33
N HIS A 128 -6.69 -13.04 -13.33
CA HIS A 128 -7.35 -13.12 -12.02
C HIS A 128 -8.14 -11.84 -11.73
N ASP A 129 -9.17 -11.97 -10.90
CA ASP A 129 -10.03 -10.84 -10.52
C ASP A 129 -9.39 -10.02 -9.40
N TRP A 130 -8.67 -10.72 -8.51
CA TRP A 130 -7.97 -10.14 -7.37
C TRP A 130 -6.53 -10.64 -7.27
N VAL A 131 -5.66 -9.80 -6.73
CA VAL A 131 -4.29 -10.17 -6.36
C VAL A 131 -3.97 -9.63 -4.98
N PHE A 132 -3.32 -10.46 -4.15
CA PHE A 132 -2.85 -10.06 -2.83
C PHE A 132 -1.34 -10.26 -2.69
N GLY A 133 -0.69 -9.35 -1.98
CA GLY A 133 0.66 -9.51 -1.47
C GLY A 133 0.58 -9.76 0.03
N PRO A 134 0.68 -11.02 0.50
CA PRO A 134 0.58 -11.32 1.93
C PRO A 134 1.65 -10.60 2.75
N ALA A 135 1.30 -10.18 3.96
CA ALA A 135 2.22 -9.67 4.95
C ALA A 135 2.55 -10.75 6.00
N GLU A 136 3.66 -10.58 6.72
CA GLU A 136 4.10 -11.55 7.75
C GLU A 136 3.17 -11.55 8.97
N ASP A 137 2.46 -10.45 9.22
CA ASP A 137 1.52 -10.27 10.33
C ASP A 137 0.13 -10.87 10.10
N GLY A 138 -0.08 -11.56 8.94
CA GLY A 138 -1.37 -12.14 8.55
C GLY A 138 -2.30 -11.19 7.79
N GLY A 139 -1.88 -9.94 7.58
CA GLY A 139 -2.51 -8.98 6.68
C GLY A 139 -1.98 -9.09 5.25
N TYR A 140 -2.03 -7.99 4.53
CA TYR A 140 -1.44 -7.88 3.20
C TYR A 140 -0.89 -6.47 2.95
N TRP A 141 0.25 -6.42 2.27
CA TRP A 141 0.92 -5.17 1.88
C TRP A 141 0.42 -4.64 0.54
N LEU A 142 -0.24 -5.51 -0.25
CA LEU A 142 -0.78 -5.20 -1.56
C LEU A 142 -2.14 -5.86 -1.73
N VAL A 143 -3.09 -5.11 -2.28
CA VAL A 143 -4.32 -5.63 -2.86
C VAL A 143 -4.53 -5.03 -4.24
N GLY A 144 -4.86 -5.85 -5.22
CA GLY A 144 -5.19 -5.40 -6.56
C GLY A 144 -6.50 -6.00 -7.05
N ALA A 145 -7.20 -5.25 -7.87
CA ALA A 145 -8.47 -5.61 -8.47
C ALA A 145 -8.46 -5.37 -9.98
N ARG A 146 -8.97 -6.34 -10.75
CA ARG A 146 -9.16 -6.23 -12.21
C ARG A 146 -10.19 -5.17 -12.59
N ARG A 147 -11.22 -4.98 -11.73
CA ARG A 147 -12.30 -3.99 -11.87
C ARG A 147 -13.13 -4.10 -13.16
N ARG A 148 -13.37 -5.34 -13.60
CA ARG A 148 -14.26 -5.67 -14.73
C ARG A 148 -14.94 -7.01 -14.49
N PRO A 149 -16.22 -7.19 -14.84
CA PRO A 149 -17.21 -6.20 -15.29
C PRO A 149 -17.73 -5.34 -14.13
N ALA A 150 -17.95 -5.93 -12.94
CA ALA A 150 -18.36 -5.24 -11.72
C ALA A 150 -17.43 -5.63 -10.58
N LEU A 151 -17.12 -4.69 -9.71
CA LEU A 151 -16.25 -4.90 -8.56
C LEU A 151 -17.10 -5.21 -7.32
N ARG A 152 -17.11 -6.47 -6.89
CA ARG A 152 -17.61 -6.84 -5.56
C ARG A 152 -16.45 -6.68 -4.58
N LEU A 153 -16.58 -5.71 -3.65
CA LEU A 153 -15.54 -5.43 -2.66
C LEU A 153 -15.51 -6.52 -1.57
N PRO A 154 -14.35 -7.14 -1.26
CA PRO A 154 -14.26 -8.23 -0.31
C PRO A 154 -13.96 -7.78 1.12
N PHE A 155 -14.30 -6.55 1.50
CA PHE A 155 -13.83 -5.92 2.73
C PHE A 155 -14.86 -5.90 3.86
N SER A 156 -16.03 -6.50 3.68
CA SER A 156 -17.06 -6.52 4.72
C SER A 156 -16.73 -7.52 5.83
N GLY A 157 -16.86 -7.10 7.09
CA GLY A 157 -16.70 -7.99 8.24
C GLY A 157 -15.26 -8.45 8.51
N VAL A 158 -14.27 -7.85 7.86
CA VAL A 158 -12.86 -8.20 8.02
C VAL A 158 -12.33 -7.68 9.37
N ARG A 159 -11.66 -8.55 10.13
CA ARG A 159 -10.98 -8.22 11.40
C ARG A 159 -9.65 -7.53 11.13
N TRP A 160 -9.71 -6.22 10.83
CA TRP A 160 -8.52 -5.42 10.54
C TRP A 160 -7.54 -5.36 11.70
N SER A 161 -6.24 -5.26 11.37
CA SER A 161 -5.12 -5.21 12.35
C SER A 161 -4.99 -6.48 13.20
N THR A 162 -5.47 -7.61 12.71
CA THR A 162 -5.30 -8.94 13.27
C THR A 162 -4.61 -9.87 12.27
N PRO A 163 -4.08 -11.03 12.71
CA PRO A 163 -3.51 -12.04 11.81
C PRO A 163 -4.53 -12.67 10.84
N ASP A 164 -5.81 -12.46 11.07
CA ASP A 164 -6.89 -13.04 10.28
C ASP A 164 -7.33 -12.15 9.10
N ALA A 165 -6.79 -10.94 8.96
CA ALA A 165 -7.28 -9.96 8.00
C ALA A 165 -7.26 -10.47 6.53
N LEU A 166 -6.21 -11.18 6.12
CA LEU A 166 -6.16 -11.79 4.79
C LEU A 166 -7.17 -12.93 4.65
N ALA A 167 -7.26 -13.80 5.65
CA ALA A 167 -8.18 -14.95 5.63
C ALA A 167 -9.64 -14.48 5.56
N ASP A 168 -10.03 -13.49 6.36
CA ASP A 168 -11.37 -12.91 6.33
C ASP A 168 -11.69 -12.25 4.98
N THR A 169 -10.70 -11.56 4.39
CA THR A 169 -10.87 -10.95 3.06
C THR A 169 -11.07 -12.00 1.99
N LEU A 170 -10.31 -13.10 2.02
CA LEU A 170 -10.45 -14.21 1.07
C LEU A 170 -11.77 -14.96 1.22
N ALA A 171 -12.28 -15.11 2.44
CA ALA A 171 -13.58 -15.72 2.70
C ALA A 171 -14.73 -14.96 2.02
N ASN A 172 -14.58 -13.67 1.75
CA ASN A 172 -15.55 -12.86 1.00
C ASN A 172 -15.45 -13.04 -0.53
N LEU A 173 -14.54 -13.88 -1.03
CA LEU A 173 -14.28 -14.14 -2.45
C LEU A 173 -14.38 -15.64 -2.81
N PRO A 174 -15.48 -16.35 -2.47
CA PRO A 174 -15.55 -17.81 -2.64
C PRO A 174 -15.39 -18.25 -4.10
N ASP A 175 -15.88 -17.45 -5.06
CA ASP A 175 -15.84 -17.76 -6.49
C ASP A 175 -14.83 -16.88 -7.24
N GLY A 176 -14.10 -16.04 -6.53
CA GLY A 176 -13.15 -15.09 -7.14
C GLY A 176 -11.85 -15.79 -7.55
N LYS A 177 -11.38 -15.49 -8.78
CA LYS A 177 -10.03 -15.90 -9.19
C LYS A 177 -9.00 -15.01 -8.49
N VAL A 178 -8.32 -15.58 -7.50
CA VAL A 178 -7.34 -14.89 -6.67
C VAL A 178 -5.92 -15.34 -7.01
N ALA A 179 -5.02 -14.38 -7.18
CA ALA A 179 -3.59 -14.62 -7.28
C ALA A 179 -2.85 -14.06 -6.07
N PHE A 180 -1.65 -14.56 -5.83
CA PHE A 180 -0.75 -14.04 -4.81
C PHE A 180 0.59 -13.63 -5.43
N VAL A 181 1.15 -12.53 -4.92
CA VAL A 181 2.54 -12.15 -5.14
C VAL A 181 3.36 -12.46 -3.87
N GLU A 182 4.64 -12.10 -3.88
CA GLU A 182 5.55 -12.44 -2.80
C GLU A 182 5.07 -11.91 -1.43
N ARG A 183 5.32 -12.69 -0.38
CA ARG A 183 5.12 -12.25 1.01
C ARG A 183 6.21 -11.26 1.40
N LEU A 184 5.86 -10.18 2.08
CA LEU A 184 6.79 -9.19 2.62
C LEU A 184 6.50 -8.93 4.10
N GLY A 185 7.54 -8.53 4.84
CA GLY A 185 7.43 -8.03 6.21
C GLY A 185 7.38 -6.52 6.26
N ASP A 186 6.66 -5.97 7.23
CA ASP A 186 6.65 -4.55 7.54
C ASP A 186 7.72 -4.18 8.59
N VAL A 187 7.89 -2.88 8.84
CA VAL A 187 8.75 -2.37 9.92
C VAL A 187 7.86 -1.74 10.98
N ASP A 188 7.50 -2.53 11.98
CA ASP A 188 6.55 -2.11 13.02
C ASP A 188 7.20 -1.91 14.39
N ARG A 189 8.36 -2.52 14.65
CA ARG A 189 9.08 -2.48 15.91
C ARG A 189 10.56 -2.14 15.72
N GLY A 190 11.24 -1.78 16.80
CA GLY A 190 12.67 -1.48 16.81
C GLY A 190 13.56 -2.63 16.33
N ALA A 191 13.16 -3.88 16.52
CA ALA A 191 13.85 -5.03 15.97
C ALA A 191 13.85 -5.05 14.43
N ASP A 192 12.70 -4.77 13.80
CA ASP A 192 12.56 -4.71 12.36
C ASP A 192 13.38 -3.55 11.78
N PHE A 193 13.33 -2.41 12.46
CA PHE A 193 14.12 -1.23 12.12
C PHE A 193 15.63 -1.54 12.13
N ARG A 194 16.15 -2.17 13.18
CA ARG A 194 17.55 -2.56 13.25
C ARG A 194 17.95 -3.56 12.17
N ARG A 195 17.11 -4.55 11.88
CA ARG A 195 17.33 -5.51 10.78
C ARG A 195 17.45 -4.83 9.43
N LEU A 196 16.55 -3.87 9.16
CA LEU A 196 16.55 -3.13 7.89
C LEU A 196 17.84 -2.33 7.70
N TYR A 197 18.32 -1.63 8.74
CA TYR A 197 19.55 -0.84 8.67
C TYR A 197 20.80 -1.70 8.59
N ALA A 198 20.87 -2.81 9.30
CA ALA A 198 21.99 -3.77 9.20
C ALA A 198 22.09 -4.33 7.76
N ALA A 199 20.97 -4.69 7.13
CA ALA A 199 20.95 -5.16 5.75
C ALA A 199 21.32 -4.08 4.73
N ALA A 200 21.05 -2.81 5.00
CA ALA A 200 21.45 -1.70 4.15
C ALA A 200 22.97 -1.43 4.23
N SER A 201 23.54 -1.45 5.43
CA SER A 201 24.96 -1.23 5.65
C SER A 201 25.83 -2.33 5.01
N SER A 202 25.38 -3.58 5.01
CA SER A 202 26.10 -4.68 4.37
C SER A 202 26.09 -4.64 2.84
N ARG A 203 25.16 -3.92 2.21
CA ARG A 203 25.11 -3.72 0.75
C ARG A 203 26.00 -2.58 0.27
N THR A 204 26.26 -1.59 1.10
CA THR A 204 27.14 -0.43 0.77
C THR A 204 28.62 -0.79 0.95
N ALA A 205 28.94 -1.88 1.64
CA ALA A 205 30.29 -2.36 1.90
C ALA A 205 30.80 -3.40 0.85
N ARG A 206 30.04 -3.66 -0.19
CA ARG A 206 30.40 -4.52 -1.34
C ARG A 206 30.42 -3.69 -2.63
#